data_f5a5143c408da8696de05532b813ad83
#
_entry.id   f5a5143c408da8696de05532b813ad83
#
_cell.length_a   1.000
_cell.length_b   1.000
_cell.length_c   1.000
_cell.angle_alpha   90.00
_cell.angle_beta   90.00
_cell.angle_gamma   90.00
#
_symmetry.space_group_name_H-M   'P 1'
#
loop_
_entity.id
_entity.type
_entity.pdbx_description
1 polymer ?
#
loop_
_entity_poly.entity_id
_entity_poly.type
_entity_poly.pdbx_seq_one_letter_code
_entity_poly.pdbx_strand_id
1 'polypeptide(L)'
;VLADSRQPGTIRAGSIMGMATSAAHPASLVRPRRLDPEHCYRAVSGRDSRFDGWFIVAVRTTGIYCRPSCPATTPKQTNVQFFPTAAAAQGAGFRACRRCLPDAVPGSPEWNLRADLAGRAMRLIADGEVERVGVPGLASRLGYSERHLTRALTAELGAGPLALARAHRAQAARVLIETTSLPLSDVAFAA
;
A
#
# COMPACT_ATOMS: atom_id res chain seq x y z
N VAL A 1 53.54 -30.38 -44.75
CA VAL A 1 53.16 -30.63 -46.13
C VAL A 1 51.82 -29.94 -46.34
N LEU A 2 51.79 -28.95 -47.25
CA LEU A 2 50.72 -28.28 -48.01
C LEU A 2 49.81 -27.29 -47.30
N ALA A 3 50.09 -26.05 -47.67
CA ALA A 3 49.23 -24.89 -47.65
C ALA A 3 47.93 -25.07 -48.47
N ASP A 4 46.86 -24.44 -48.10
CA ASP A 4 45.98 -23.85 -49.10
C ASP A 4 45.36 -22.55 -48.56
N SER A 5 45.67 -21.54 -49.31
CA SER A 5 45.24 -20.15 -49.21
C SER A 5 43.91 -19.96 -49.88
N ARG A 6 42.88 -19.45 -49.18
CA ARG A 6 41.72 -18.81 -49.85
C ARG A 6 41.38 -17.48 -49.20
N GLN A 7 41.47 -16.45 -50.03
CA GLN A 7 41.18 -15.06 -49.75
C GLN A 7 39.71 -14.77 -49.41
N PRO A 8 39.42 -13.71 -48.67
CA PRO A 8 38.04 -13.31 -48.35
C PRO A 8 37.42 -12.49 -49.47
N GLY A 9 36.22 -12.87 -49.83
CA GLY A 9 35.34 -12.15 -50.80
C GLY A 9 34.84 -10.84 -50.23
N THR A 10 35.09 -9.79 -50.98
CA THR A 10 34.62 -8.41 -50.77
C THR A 10 33.09 -8.38 -50.98
N ILE A 11 32.32 -8.12 -49.89
CA ILE A 11 30.88 -7.86 -50.01
C ILE A 11 30.71 -6.33 -50.07
N ARG A 12 30.20 -5.90 -51.24
CA ARG A 12 29.82 -4.52 -51.53
C ARG A 12 28.76 -4.00 -50.51
N ALA A 13 29.02 -2.84 -49.93
CA ALA A 13 28.03 -2.07 -49.17
C ALA A 13 26.92 -1.58 -50.07
N GLY A 14 25.72 -2.16 -49.93
CA GLY A 14 24.48 -1.62 -50.46
C GLY A 14 23.93 -0.55 -49.54
N SER A 15 23.92 0.69 -50.01
CA SER A 15 23.34 1.84 -49.36
C SER A 15 21.82 1.69 -49.38
N ILE A 16 21.23 1.39 -48.21
CA ILE A 16 19.78 1.47 -48.04
C ILE A 16 19.48 2.75 -47.26
N MET A 17 19.14 3.75 -48.01
CA MET A 17 18.58 5.02 -47.51
C MET A 17 17.13 4.74 -47.10
N GLY A 18 16.95 4.29 -45.84
CA GLY A 18 15.63 4.11 -45.22
C GLY A 18 15.30 5.34 -44.40
N MET A 19 14.41 6.18 -44.93
CA MET A 19 13.80 7.27 -44.20
C MET A 19 12.97 6.72 -43.05
N ALA A 20 13.53 6.79 -41.83
CA ALA A 20 12.76 6.59 -40.61
C ALA A 20 11.90 7.84 -40.37
N THR A 21 10.64 7.81 -40.83
CA THR A 21 9.62 8.73 -40.36
C THR A 21 9.40 8.44 -38.87
N SER A 22 10.04 9.22 -38.00
CA SER A 22 9.72 9.30 -36.59
C SER A 22 8.28 9.80 -36.45
N ALA A 23 7.34 8.85 -36.26
CA ALA A 23 6.00 9.17 -35.84
C ALA A 23 6.10 9.74 -34.43
N ALA A 24 6.11 11.06 -34.34
CA ALA A 24 5.94 11.78 -33.07
C ALA A 24 4.58 11.34 -32.50
N HIS A 25 4.64 10.51 -31.47
CA HIS A 25 3.49 10.22 -30.63
C HIS A 25 3.01 11.56 -30.07
N PRO A 26 1.75 11.98 -30.27
CA PRO A 26 1.26 13.17 -29.63
C PRO A 26 1.30 12.89 -28.12
N ALA A 27 2.26 13.50 -27.44
CA ALA A 27 2.26 13.55 -25.99
C ALA A 27 0.90 14.13 -25.60
N SER A 28 0.00 13.28 -25.15
CA SER A 28 -1.28 13.69 -24.59
C SER A 28 -0.97 14.70 -23.49
N LEU A 29 -1.22 15.98 -23.79
CA LEU A 29 -1.10 17.06 -22.83
C LEU A 29 -2.18 16.85 -21.77
N VAL A 30 -1.90 15.99 -20.80
CA VAL A 30 -2.68 15.92 -19.58
C VAL A 30 -2.54 17.28 -18.94
N ARG A 31 -3.56 18.12 -19.13
CA ARG A 31 -3.61 19.45 -18.49
C ARG A 31 -3.40 19.24 -17.00
N PRO A 32 -2.48 19.98 -16.35
CA PRO A 32 -2.28 19.86 -14.92
C PRO A 32 -3.64 20.09 -14.26
N ARG A 33 -4.09 19.08 -13.51
CA ARG A 33 -5.39 19.09 -12.81
C ARG A 33 -5.37 20.29 -11.88
N ARG A 34 -6.22 21.29 -12.12
CA ARG A 34 -6.35 22.42 -11.21
C ARG A 34 -6.87 21.89 -9.89
N LEU A 35 -6.05 21.96 -8.86
CA LEU A 35 -6.43 21.63 -7.50
C LEU A 35 -7.28 22.80 -6.97
N ASP A 36 -8.55 22.52 -6.68
CA ASP A 36 -9.39 23.48 -5.96
C ASP A 36 -8.99 23.46 -4.46
N PRO A 37 -8.47 24.56 -3.91
CA PRO A 37 -7.97 24.59 -2.53
C PRO A 37 -9.04 24.28 -1.48
N GLU A 38 -10.29 24.69 -1.70
CA GLU A 38 -11.37 24.42 -0.74
C GLU A 38 -11.76 22.96 -0.75
N HIS A 39 -11.85 22.36 -1.92
CA HIS A 39 -12.13 20.93 -2.06
C HIS A 39 -11.01 20.08 -1.45
N CYS A 40 -9.76 20.42 -1.74
CA CYS A 40 -8.59 19.74 -1.15
C CYS A 40 -8.56 19.89 0.37
N TYR A 41 -8.86 21.08 0.90
CA TYR A 41 -8.88 21.28 2.35
C TYR A 41 -9.99 20.49 3.05
N ARG A 42 -11.18 20.37 2.46
CA ARG A 42 -12.25 19.52 2.99
C ARG A 42 -11.82 18.05 3.07
N ALA A 43 -11.17 17.54 2.03
CA ALA A 43 -10.63 16.17 2.04
C ALA A 43 -9.60 15.96 3.17
N VAL A 44 -8.69 16.92 3.37
CA VAL A 44 -7.70 16.87 4.47
C VAL A 44 -8.37 16.95 5.84
N SER A 45 -9.34 17.83 6.02
CA SER A 45 -10.07 17.97 7.29
C SER A 45 -10.87 16.72 7.64
N GLY A 46 -11.46 16.06 6.63
CA GLY A 46 -12.15 14.77 6.76
C GLY A 46 -11.21 13.57 6.81
N ARG A 47 -9.91 13.75 6.62
CA ARG A 47 -8.92 12.64 6.51
C ARG A 47 -9.34 11.59 5.49
N ASP A 48 -9.84 12.04 4.35
CA ASP A 48 -10.44 11.18 3.36
C ASP A 48 -9.38 10.45 2.52
N SER A 49 -9.22 9.15 2.78
CA SER A 49 -8.24 8.29 2.11
C SER A 49 -8.51 8.08 0.62
N ARG A 50 -9.71 8.37 0.13
CA ARG A 50 -10.04 8.30 -1.30
C ARG A 50 -9.25 9.30 -2.13
N PHE A 51 -8.75 10.36 -1.49
CA PHE A 51 -7.92 11.37 -2.12
C PHE A 51 -6.41 11.11 -2.00
N ASP A 52 -6.00 10.04 -1.33
CA ASP A 52 -4.59 9.67 -1.26
C ASP A 52 -4.06 9.33 -2.66
N GLY A 53 -2.93 9.94 -3.02
CA GLY A 53 -2.37 9.85 -4.37
C GLY A 53 -2.94 10.83 -5.38
N TRP A 54 -4.02 11.56 -5.07
CA TRP A 54 -4.59 12.58 -5.95
C TRP A 54 -3.91 13.92 -5.81
N PHE A 55 -3.53 14.28 -4.60
CA PHE A 55 -2.77 15.48 -4.28
C PHE A 55 -2.01 15.30 -2.96
N ILE A 56 -1.13 16.22 -2.70
CA ILE A 56 -0.32 16.31 -1.49
C ILE A 56 -0.65 17.62 -0.79
N VAL A 57 -0.77 17.58 0.54
CA VAL A 57 -0.91 18.77 1.38
C VAL A 57 0.42 19.07 2.06
N ALA A 58 0.95 20.26 1.87
CA ALA A 58 2.16 20.74 2.53
C ALA A 58 1.82 21.82 3.57
N VAL A 59 2.42 21.72 4.76
CA VAL A 59 2.17 22.63 5.90
C VAL A 59 3.34 23.59 6.02
N ARG A 60 3.11 24.87 5.72
CA ARG A 60 4.15 25.90 5.68
C ARG A 60 4.86 26.09 7.00
N THR A 61 4.13 26.00 8.11
CA THR A 61 4.70 26.21 9.46
C THR A 61 5.65 25.11 9.91
N THR A 62 5.53 23.91 9.37
CA THR A 62 6.36 22.76 9.75
C THR A 62 7.31 22.31 8.64
N GLY A 63 7.15 22.78 7.43
CA GLY A 63 7.91 22.34 6.26
C GLY A 63 7.64 20.88 5.87
N ILE A 64 6.49 20.33 6.27
CA ILE A 64 6.17 18.91 6.07
C ILE A 64 5.03 18.76 5.06
N TYR A 65 5.16 17.80 4.13
CA TYR A 65 4.06 17.39 3.27
C TYR A 65 3.51 16.02 3.67
N CYS A 66 2.19 15.87 3.50
CA CYS A 66 1.41 14.72 3.93
C CYS A 66 0.43 14.26 2.85
N ARG A 67 -0.09 13.05 3.00
CA ARG A 67 -1.31 12.59 2.29
C ARG A 67 -2.56 13.23 2.92
N PRO A 68 -3.66 13.35 2.16
CA PRO A 68 -4.96 13.81 2.68
C PRO A 68 -5.43 13.06 3.94
N SER A 69 -5.26 11.74 3.99
CA SER A 69 -5.67 10.88 5.11
C SER A 69 -4.73 10.90 6.32
N CYS A 70 -3.71 11.75 6.34
CA CYS A 70 -2.71 11.76 7.42
C CYS A 70 -3.36 11.87 8.81
N PRO A 71 -3.03 10.98 9.78
CA PRO A 71 -3.59 11.01 11.13
C PRO A 71 -3.00 12.11 12.03
N ALA A 72 -2.15 12.98 11.51
CA ALA A 72 -1.63 14.15 12.24
C ALA A 72 -2.75 15.16 12.50
N THR A 73 -2.48 16.13 13.40
CA THR A 73 -3.40 17.24 13.64
C THR A 73 -3.66 18.01 12.35
N THR A 74 -4.92 18.24 12.03
CA THR A 74 -5.33 18.98 10.85
C THR A 74 -4.81 20.41 10.93
N PRO A 75 -3.99 20.87 9.96
CA PRO A 75 -3.44 22.21 9.97
C PRO A 75 -4.52 23.25 9.65
N LYS A 76 -4.31 24.51 10.06
CA LYS A 76 -5.20 25.61 9.64
C LYS A 76 -5.10 25.79 8.13
N GLN A 77 -6.23 26.09 7.48
CA GLN A 77 -6.30 26.30 6.02
C GLN A 77 -5.31 27.35 5.50
N THR A 78 -5.10 28.40 6.27
CA THR A 78 -4.14 29.48 5.94
C THR A 78 -2.68 29.02 5.89
N ASN A 79 -2.36 27.87 6.50
CA ASN A 79 -1.01 27.33 6.61
C ASN A 79 -0.72 26.22 5.62
N VAL A 80 -1.68 25.85 4.76
CA VAL A 80 -1.50 24.74 3.82
C VAL A 80 -1.27 25.23 2.39
N GLN A 81 -0.59 24.40 1.63
CA GLN A 81 -0.41 24.50 0.20
C GLN A 81 -0.64 23.13 -0.41
N PHE A 82 -1.26 23.06 -1.57
CA PHE A 82 -1.57 21.81 -2.25
C PHE A 82 -0.69 21.62 -3.47
N PHE A 83 -0.19 20.40 -3.66
CA PHE A 83 0.66 20.01 -4.77
C PHE A 83 0.07 18.79 -5.48
N PRO A 84 0.24 18.68 -6.81
CA PRO A 84 -0.26 17.53 -7.55
C PRO A 84 0.53 16.23 -7.25
N THR A 85 1.78 16.33 -6.80
CA THR A 85 2.67 15.21 -6.51
C THR A 85 3.57 15.48 -5.31
N ALA A 86 4.07 14.40 -4.70
CA ALA A 86 5.11 14.48 -3.66
C ALA A 86 6.38 15.15 -4.18
N ALA A 87 6.79 14.85 -5.41
CA ALA A 87 7.97 15.46 -6.04
C ALA A 87 7.82 16.98 -6.17
N ALA A 88 6.62 17.50 -6.52
CA ALA A 88 6.38 18.94 -6.59
C ALA A 88 6.47 19.61 -5.20
N ALA A 89 5.97 18.96 -4.15
CA ALA A 89 6.10 19.44 -2.78
C ALA A 89 7.57 19.43 -2.30
N GLN A 90 8.30 18.37 -2.64
CA GLN A 90 9.72 18.24 -2.32
C GLN A 90 10.55 19.30 -3.04
N GLY A 91 10.30 19.55 -4.34
CA GLY A 91 10.93 20.61 -5.11
C GLY A 91 10.65 22.01 -4.56
N ALA A 92 9.52 22.21 -3.88
CA ALA A 92 9.18 23.44 -3.17
C ALA A 92 9.81 23.53 -1.75
N GLY A 93 10.68 22.60 -1.36
CA GLY A 93 11.43 22.62 -0.11
C GLY A 93 10.74 21.96 1.09
N PHE A 94 9.63 21.27 0.88
CA PHE A 94 8.98 20.52 1.93
C PHE A 94 9.59 19.12 2.07
N ARG A 95 9.54 18.52 3.28
CA ARG A 95 9.97 17.13 3.54
C ARG A 95 8.79 16.21 3.80
N ALA A 96 8.98 14.93 3.50
CA ALA A 96 7.97 13.90 3.72
C ALA A 96 7.61 13.71 5.20
N CYS A 97 6.32 13.51 5.46
CA CYS A 97 5.83 13.13 6.78
C CYS A 97 6.21 11.69 7.11
N ARG A 98 6.93 11.49 8.23
CA ARG A 98 7.32 10.16 8.71
C ARG A 98 6.14 9.32 9.22
N ARG A 99 4.99 9.94 9.50
CA ARG A 99 3.81 9.24 10.02
C ARG A 99 2.93 8.63 8.93
N CYS A 100 2.72 9.36 7.83
CA CYS A 100 1.85 8.88 6.75
C CYS A 100 2.63 8.39 5.52
N LEU A 101 3.95 8.55 5.46
CA LEU A 101 4.83 8.10 4.38
C LEU A 101 4.27 8.43 2.99
N PRO A 102 4.13 9.72 2.62
CA PRO A 102 3.43 10.14 1.41
C PRO A 102 4.13 9.70 0.12
N ASP A 103 5.41 9.31 0.21
CA ASP A 103 6.23 8.84 -0.92
C ASP A 103 6.14 7.31 -1.12
N ALA A 104 5.48 6.59 -0.20
CA ALA A 104 5.30 5.16 -0.34
C ALA A 104 4.45 4.83 -1.57
N VAL A 105 4.71 3.69 -2.19
CA VAL A 105 3.95 3.24 -3.36
C VAL A 105 2.52 2.87 -2.92
N PRO A 106 1.47 3.36 -3.61
CA PRO A 106 0.10 2.97 -3.31
C PRO A 106 -0.07 1.45 -3.30
N GLY A 107 -0.66 0.93 -2.24
CA GLY A 107 -0.85 -0.51 -2.04
C GLY A 107 0.33 -1.24 -1.38
N SER A 108 1.48 -0.59 -1.16
CA SER A 108 2.57 -1.18 -0.38
C SER A 108 2.23 -1.23 1.12
N PRO A 109 2.92 -2.09 1.90
CA PRO A 109 2.78 -2.12 3.36
C PRO A 109 3.00 -0.75 4.02
N GLU A 110 3.96 0.02 3.52
CA GLU A 110 4.27 1.37 4.00
C GLU A 110 3.16 2.36 3.69
N TRP A 111 2.44 2.16 2.57
CA TRP A 111 1.29 2.99 2.20
C TRP A 111 0.12 2.79 3.14
N ASN A 112 -0.15 1.56 3.55
CA ASN A 112 -1.27 1.23 4.43
C ASN A 112 -0.85 0.29 5.57
N LEU A 113 -0.08 0.82 6.51
CA LEU A 113 0.43 0.08 7.67
C LEU A 113 -0.66 -0.62 8.49
N ARG A 114 -1.89 -0.08 8.52
CA ARG A 114 -3.00 -0.70 9.26
C ARG A 114 -3.53 -1.94 8.55
N ALA A 115 -3.74 -1.86 7.24
CA ALA A 115 -4.18 -3.01 6.45
C ALA A 115 -3.11 -4.10 6.42
N ASP A 116 -1.81 -3.75 6.34
CA ASP A 116 -0.72 -4.72 6.44
C ASP A 116 -0.71 -5.41 7.80
N LEU A 117 -0.82 -4.66 8.90
CA LEU A 117 -0.91 -5.23 10.25
C LEU A 117 -2.12 -6.15 10.38
N ALA A 118 -3.28 -5.74 9.87
CA ALA A 118 -4.49 -6.56 9.89
C ALA A 118 -4.31 -7.86 9.09
N GLY A 119 -3.75 -7.78 7.89
CA GLY A 119 -3.45 -8.94 7.06
C GLY A 119 -2.47 -9.92 7.72
N ARG A 120 -1.41 -9.41 8.36
CA ARG A 120 -0.46 -10.24 9.11
C ARG A 120 -1.11 -10.89 10.33
N ALA A 121 -1.92 -10.12 11.08
CA ALA A 121 -2.64 -10.65 12.22
C ALA A 121 -3.63 -11.75 11.81
N MET A 122 -4.39 -11.54 10.73
CA MET A 122 -5.34 -12.55 10.24
C MET A 122 -4.67 -13.85 9.81
N ARG A 123 -3.49 -13.80 9.18
CA ARG A 123 -2.73 -15.02 8.85
C ARG A 123 -2.35 -15.79 10.11
N LEU A 124 -1.80 -15.11 11.13
CA LEU A 124 -1.44 -15.75 12.39
C LEU A 124 -2.65 -16.28 13.17
N ILE A 125 -3.80 -15.59 13.10
CA ILE A 125 -5.06 -16.08 13.68
C ILE A 125 -5.51 -17.35 12.96
N ALA A 126 -5.46 -17.38 11.63
CA ALA A 126 -5.79 -18.56 10.84
C ALA A 126 -4.85 -19.76 11.15
N ASP A 127 -3.60 -19.49 11.48
CA ASP A 127 -2.60 -20.49 11.91
C ASP A 127 -2.78 -20.94 13.38
N GLY A 128 -3.84 -20.48 14.09
CA GLY A 128 -4.13 -20.86 15.46
C GLY A 128 -3.24 -20.21 16.52
N GLU A 129 -2.63 -19.05 16.22
CA GLU A 129 -1.71 -18.42 17.19
C GLU A 129 -2.43 -17.91 18.44
N VAL A 130 -3.68 -17.45 18.31
CA VAL A 130 -4.46 -16.97 19.46
C VAL A 130 -4.79 -18.11 20.41
N GLU A 131 -5.06 -19.30 19.91
CA GLU A 131 -5.33 -20.52 20.69
C GLU A 131 -4.08 -21.00 21.43
N ARG A 132 -2.91 -20.86 20.80
CA ARG A 132 -1.63 -21.35 21.38
C ARG A 132 -1.06 -20.41 22.44
N VAL A 133 -1.05 -19.10 22.18
CA VAL A 133 -0.32 -18.12 23.02
C VAL A 133 -1.19 -16.93 23.46
N GLY A 134 -2.46 -16.94 23.13
CA GLY A 134 -3.40 -15.85 23.45
C GLY A 134 -3.15 -14.57 22.66
N VAL A 135 -3.98 -13.56 22.93
CA VAL A 135 -3.85 -12.24 22.32
C VAL A 135 -2.54 -11.53 22.69
N PRO A 136 -2.03 -11.62 23.93
CA PRO A 136 -0.73 -11.06 24.29
C PRO A 136 0.42 -11.64 23.45
N GLY A 137 0.43 -12.95 23.24
CA GLY A 137 1.44 -13.63 22.42
C GLY A 137 1.36 -13.23 20.94
N LEU A 138 0.16 -13.18 20.36
CA LEU A 138 -0.05 -12.67 19.01
C LEU A 138 0.48 -11.22 18.86
N ALA A 139 0.18 -10.35 19.83
CA ALA A 139 0.61 -8.95 19.79
C ALA A 139 2.14 -8.85 19.86
N SER A 140 2.77 -9.61 20.76
CA SER A 140 4.23 -9.69 20.91
C SER A 140 4.89 -10.14 19.61
N ARG A 141 4.37 -11.19 18.96
CA ARG A 141 4.90 -11.72 17.70
C ARG A 141 4.80 -10.71 16.55
N LEU A 142 3.81 -9.85 16.58
CA LEU A 142 3.64 -8.77 15.61
C LEU A 142 4.47 -7.51 15.93
N GLY A 143 5.08 -7.43 17.13
CA GLY A 143 5.87 -6.29 17.59
C GLY A 143 5.03 -5.13 18.13
N TYR A 144 3.82 -5.40 18.63
CA TYR A 144 2.90 -4.38 19.14
C TYR A 144 2.42 -4.71 20.56
N SER A 145 1.88 -3.70 21.27
CA SER A 145 1.12 -3.95 22.48
C SER A 145 -0.26 -4.51 22.14
N GLU A 146 -0.83 -5.32 23.04
CA GLU A 146 -2.18 -5.88 22.90
C GLU A 146 -3.25 -4.80 22.67
N ARG A 147 -3.17 -3.71 23.42
CA ARG A 147 -4.07 -2.55 23.27
C ARG A 147 -3.98 -1.95 21.84
N HIS A 148 -2.75 -1.80 21.31
CA HIS A 148 -2.54 -1.27 19.96
C HIS A 148 -3.14 -2.22 18.91
N LEU A 149 -2.82 -3.51 19.02
CA LEU A 149 -3.32 -4.53 18.10
C LEU A 149 -4.84 -4.58 18.09
N THR A 150 -5.47 -4.65 19.27
CA THR A 150 -6.95 -4.68 19.42
C THR A 150 -7.59 -3.45 18.76
N ARG A 151 -7.06 -2.25 19.04
CA ARG A 151 -7.59 -1.03 18.45
C ARG A 151 -7.39 -0.98 16.93
N ALA A 152 -6.25 -1.43 16.43
CA ALA A 152 -5.95 -1.44 14.99
C ALA A 152 -6.88 -2.42 14.25
N LEU A 153 -7.06 -3.65 14.76
CA LEU A 153 -7.95 -4.65 14.16
C LEU A 153 -9.41 -4.21 14.22
N THR A 154 -9.86 -3.67 15.35
CA THR A 154 -11.24 -3.17 15.47
C THR A 154 -11.50 -2.03 14.48
N ALA A 155 -10.54 -1.14 14.28
CA ALA A 155 -10.69 -0.03 13.35
C ALA A 155 -10.67 -0.48 11.87
N GLU A 156 -9.92 -1.52 11.54
CA GLU A 156 -9.74 -1.99 10.16
C GLU A 156 -10.76 -3.08 9.78
N LEU A 157 -11.05 -4.01 10.70
CA LEU A 157 -11.85 -5.21 10.45
C LEU A 157 -13.18 -5.22 11.25
N GLY A 158 -13.43 -4.22 12.08
CA GLY A 158 -14.64 -4.13 12.88
C GLY A 158 -14.66 -5.00 14.14
N ALA A 159 -13.61 -5.82 14.40
CA ALA A 159 -13.56 -6.74 15.53
C ALA A 159 -12.14 -6.89 16.10
N GLY A 160 -12.05 -7.19 17.40
CA GLY A 160 -10.78 -7.45 18.06
C GLY A 160 -10.25 -8.87 17.79
N PRO A 161 -8.98 -9.16 18.13
CA PRO A 161 -8.29 -10.40 17.76
C PRO A 161 -8.99 -11.67 18.29
N LEU A 162 -9.51 -11.67 19.51
CA LEU A 162 -10.22 -12.82 20.06
C LEU A 162 -11.54 -13.13 19.33
N ALA A 163 -12.29 -12.08 18.96
CA ALA A 163 -13.54 -12.24 18.21
C ALA A 163 -13.26 -12.75 16.78
N LEU A 164 -12.20 -12.26 16.15
CA LEU A 164 -11.75 -12.74 14.83
C LEU A 164 -11.32 -14.22 14.88
N ALA A 165 -10.56 -14.61 15.90
CA ALA A 165 -10.15 -16.01 16.09
C ALA A 165 -11.36 -16.94 16.28
N ARG A 166 -12.31 -16.55 17.14
CA ARG A 166 -13.56 -17.30 17.33
C ARG A 166 -14.37 -17.44 16.04
N ALA A 167 -14.49 -16.37 15.28
CA ALA A 167 -15.21 -16.39 14.00
C ALA A 167 -14.52 -17.32 12.98
N HIS A 168 -13.18 -17.30 12.93
CA HIS A 168 -12.39 -18.21 12.08
C HIS A 168 -12.62 -19.67 12.45
N ARG A 169 -12.54 -20.01 13.75
CA ARG A 169 -12.81 -21.36 14.24
C ARG A 169 -14.24 -21.83 13.94
N ALA A 170 -15.22 -20.98 14.18
CA ALA A 170 -16.61 -21.30 13.87
C ALA A 170 -16.81 -21.62 12.38
N GLN A 171 -16.13 -20.86 11.50
CA GLN A 171 -16.17 -21.11 10.05
C GLN A 171 -15.44 -22.42 9.70
N ALA A 172 -14.30 -22.72 10.30
CA ALA A 172 -13.58 -23.99 10.11
C ALA A 172 -14.43 -25.18 10.54
N ALA A 173 -15.05 -25.12 11.73
CA ALA A 173 -15.97 -26.15 12.22
C ALA A 173 -17.15 -26.34 11.27
N ARG A 174 -17.75 -25.26 10.77
CA ARG A 174 -18.85 -25.35 9.81
C ARG A 174 -18.44 -26.08 8.53
N VAL A 175 -17.30 -25.73 7.96
CA VAL A 175 -16.78 -26.41 6.77
C VAL A 175 -16.59 -27.92 7.02
N LEU A 176 -15.99 -28.29 8.16
CA LEU A 176 -15.80 -29.70 8.51
C LEU A 176 -17.12 -30.44 8.65
N ILE A 177 -18.13 -29.85 9.28
CA ILE A 177 -19.47 -30.45 9.42
C ILE A 177 -20.15 -30.63 8.05
N GLU A 178 -20.02 -29.66 7.16
CA GLU A 178 -20.67 -29.70 5.85
C GLU A 178 -19.96 -30.63 4.84
N THR A 179 -18.65 -30.86 5.00
CA THR A 179 -17.83 -31.56 4.00
C THR A 179 -17.31 -32.92 4.45
N THR A 180 -17.47 -33.28 5.73
CA THR A 180 -16.93 -34.54 6.27
C THR A 180 -17.99 -35.29 7.11
N SER A 181 -17.73 -36.57 7.40
CA SER A 181 -18.51 -37.38 8.33
C SER A 181 -17.85 -37.51 9.73
N LEU A 182 -16.99 -36.58 10.09
CA LEU A 182 -16.30 -36.55 11.37
C LEU A 182 -17.30 -36.43 12.54
N PRO A 183 -17.11 -37.15 13.65
CA PRO A 183 -17.85 -36.90 14.88
C PRO A 183 -17.68 -35.48 15.36
N LEU A 184 -18.70 -34.90 15.99
CA LEU A 184 -18.64 -33.50 16.48
C LEU A 184 -17.50 -33.25 17.48
N SER A 185 -17.11 -34.27 18.26
CA SER A 185 -15.93 -34.22 19.13
C SER A 185 -14.65 -33.95 18.35
N ASP A 186 -14.48 -34.63 17.22
CA ASP A 186 -13.30 -34.50 16.37
C ASP A 186 -13.30 -33.17 15.60
N VAL A 187 -14.47 -32.71 15.15
CA VAL A 187 -14.65 -31.37 14.59
C VAL A 187 -14.26 -30.29 15.60
N ALA A 188 -14.72 -30.43 16.87
CA ALA A 188 -14.41 -29.47 17.93
C ALA A 188 -12.90 -29.41 18.25
N PHE A 189 -12.19 -30.54 18.10
CA PHE A 189 -10.75 -30.60 18.29
C PHE A 189 -9.96 -30.05 17.09
N ALA A 190 -10.44 -30.30 15.86
CA ALA A 190 -9.78 -29.89 14.61
C ALA A 190 -10.00 -28.42 14.22
N ALA A 191 -11.05 -27.79 14.74
CA ALA A 191 -11.39 -26.39 14.47
C ALA A 191 -10.86 -25.45 15.56
#